data_d51a0e8719335c608500657d0ba529eb
#
_entry.id   d51a0e8719335c608500657d0ba529eb
#
_cell.length_a   1.000
_cell.length_b   1.000
_cell.length_c   1.000
_cell.angle_alpha   90.00
_cell.angle_beta   90.00
_cell.angle_gamma   90.00
#
_symmetry.space_group_name_H-M   'P 1'
#
loop_
_entity.id
_entity.type
_entity.pdbx_description
1 polymer ?
#
loop_
_entity_poly.entity_id
_entity_poly.type
_entity_poly.pdbx_seq_one_letter_code
_entity_poly.pdbx_strand_id
1 'polypeptide(L)'
;MRKKIFNWLGKGFVALSAEGKPAASTAAEAHGIFQRFNEELKGLGLSLDNTVRSRLWGRDRESRDQGSIERSKALSGKARSASSSFICPIHFDSDAHVALDLLAMRPARADAQKFLKEYEPPIVPLRYLVYDSVVVLSGVTAVLPTLEDQMANILPRIEGSLKDAGSSWERAVKASFLLHRSQKFETLDQLFQKQVKAKIPQMEYYHVDGYSSEGKLIEIEVTATV
;
A
#
# COMPACT_ATOMS: atom_id res chain seq x y z
N MET A 1 9.41 -16.73 -1.00
CA MET A 1 9.13 -15.60 -0.09
C MET A 1 10.44 -14.87 0.19
N ARG A 2 10.42 -13.53 0.09
CA ARG A 2 11.55 -12.65 0.41
C ARG A 2 11.24 -11.94 1.75
N LYS A 3 12.26 -11.74 2.57
CA LYS A 3 12.17 -11.06 3.88
C LYS A 3 13.30 -10.07 4.04
N LYS A 4 12.98 -8.86 4.51
CA LYS A 4 13.97 -7.83 4.88
C LYS A 4 13.59 -7.23 6.23
N ILE A 5 14.55 -7.20 7.16
CA ILE A 5 14.41 -6.55 8.47
C ILE A 5 15.33 -5.32 8.45
N PHE A 6 14.81 -4.18 8.84
CA PHE A 6 15.56 -2.92 8.82
C PHE A 6 15.04 -1.92 9.82
N ASN A 7 15.88 -0.95 10.19
CA ASN A 7 15.47 0.19 11.00
C ASN A 7 15.17 1.39 10.10
N TRP A 8 14.04 2.04 10.36
CA TRP A 8 13.62 3.25 9.65
C TRP A 8 12.78 4.12 10.59
N LEU A 9 12.98 5.43 10.58
CA LEU A 9 12.29 6.38 11.45
C LEU A 9 12.40 6.04 12.96
N GLY A 10 13.53 5.48 13.37
CA GLY A 10 13.77 5.04 14.76
C GLY A 10 13.00 3.79 15.18
N LYS A 11 12.42 3.04 14.26
CA LYS A 11 11.59 1.85 14.52
C LYS A 11 12.06 0.65 13.70
N GLY A 12 11.78 -0.55 14.20
CA GLY A 12 12.04 -1.79 13.46
C GLY A 12 10.95 -2.07 12.44
N PHE A 13 11.33 -2.39 11.21
CA PHE A 13 10.40 -2.80 10.15
C PHE A 13 10.74 -4.19 9.62
N VAL A 14 9.70 -4.90 9.21
CA VAL A 14 9.79 -6.18 8.52
C VAL A 14 9.01 -6.06 7.22
N ALA A 15 9.72 -6.14 6.10
CA ALA A 15 9.10 -6.25 4.78
C ALA A 15 9.08 -7.72 4.36
N LEU A 16 7.91 -8.21 3.99
CA LEU A 16 7.67 -9.55 3.46
C LEU A 16 7.09 -9.42 2.06
N SER A 17 7.55 -10.27 1.14
CA SER A 17 7.03 -10.37 -0.21
C SER A 17 6.93 -11.84 -0.61
N ALA A 18 5.79 -12.25 -1.16
CA ALA A 18 5.59 -13.61 -1.62
C ALA A 18 4.56 -13.69 -2.75
N GLU A 19 4.83 -14.58 -3.69
CA GLU A 19 3.86 -15.08 -4.64
C GLU A 19 3.08 -16.26 -4.05
N GLY A 20 1.89 -16.52 -4.58
CA GLY A 20 1.13 -17.71 -4.32
C GLY A 20 1.94 -18.98 -4.60
N LYS A 21 1.60 -20.07 -3.95
CA LYS A 21 2.02 -21.42 -4.36
C LYS A 21 0.84 -22.07 -5.06
N PRO A 22 1.08 -22.95 -6.03
CA PRO A 22 0.00 -23.66 -6.72
C PRO A 22 -1.02 -24.21 -5.73
N ALA A 23 -2.28 -23.85 -5.92
CA ALA A 23 -3.41 -24.20 -5.07
C ALA A 23 -4.68 -24.35 -5.90
N ALA A 24 -5.77 -24.81 -5.28
CA ALA A 24 -7.04 -25.03 -5.97
C ALA A 24 -7.72 -23.75 -6.47
N SER A 25 -7.32 -22.56 -5.96
CA SER A 25 -7.87 -21.26 -6.35
C SER A 25 -6.94 -20.13 -5.94
N THR A 26 -7.12 -18.95 -6.56
CA THR A 26 -6.45 -17.70 -6.17
C THR A 26 -6.70 -17.34 -4.69
N ALA A 27 -7.90 -17.59 -4.20
CA ALA A 27 -8.21 -17.40 -2.78
C ALA A 27 -7.34 -18.28 -1.87
N ALA A 28 -7.14 -19.54 -2.24
CA ALA A 28 -6.27 -20.47 -1.50
C ALA A 28 -4.78 -20.06 -1.59
N GLU A 29 -4.33 -19.56 -2.74
CA GLU A 29 -2.98 -18.99 -2.89
C GLU A 29 -2.78 -17.81 -1.94
N ALA A 30 -3.70 -16.83 -1.93
CA ALA A 30 -3.65 -15.66 -1.06
C ALA A 30 -3.67 -16.05 0.42
N HIS A 31 -4.55 -16.97 0.80
CA HIS A 31 -4.61 -17.51 2.16
C HIS A 31 -3.27 -18.12 2.59
N GLY A 32 -2.66 -18.95 1.74
CA GLY A 32 -1.36 -19.55 1.99
C GLY A 32 -0.22 -18.52 2.12
N ILE A 33 -0.29 -17.37 1.42
CA ILE A 33 0.68 -16.28 1.62
C ILE A 33 0.52 -15.70 3.03
N PHE A 34 -0.70 -15.40 3.47
CA PHE A 34 -0.94 -14.83 4.80
C PHE A 34 -0.57 -15.78 5.93
N GLN A 35 -0.77 -17.09 5.77
CA GLN A 35 -0.28 -18.08 6.73
C GLN A 35 1.25 -17.97 6.89
N ARG A 36 2.00 -17.98 5.79
CA ARG A 36 3.46 -17.85 5.81
C ARG A 36 3.92 -16.51 6.41
N PHE A 37 3.24 -15.40 6.08
CA PHE A 37 3.55 -14.10 6.67
C PHE A 37 3.33 -14.09 8.18
N ASN A 38 2.23 -14.68 8.64
CA ASN A 38 1.94 -14.77 10.07
C ASN A 38 2.97 -15.62 10.84
N GLU A 39 3.40 -16.72 10.26
CA GLU A 39 4.48 -17.58 10.84
C GLU A 39 5.80 -16.82 10.94
N GLU A 40 6.20 -16.10 9.89
CA GLU A 40 7.42 -15.29 9.90
C GLU A 40 7.35 -14.15 10.93
N LEU A 41 6.22 -13.46 11.02
CA LEU A 41 6.03 -12.40 12.00
C LEU A 41 6.05 -12.94 13.43
N LYS A 42 5.40 -14.09 13.70
CA LYS A 42 5.44 -14.75 15.01
C LYS A 42 6.86 -15.12 15.43
N GLY A 43 7.68 -15.64 14.50
CA GLY A 43 9.10 -15.91 14.75
C GLY A 43 9.92 -14.68 15.15
N LEU A 44 9.42 -13.48 14.83
CA LEU A 44 10.03 -12.20 15.19
C LEU A 44 9.36 -11.52 16.40
N GLY A 45 8.40 -12.18 17.06
CA GLY A 45 7.63 -11.62 18.17
C GLY A 45 6.64 -10.53 17.71
N LEU A 46 6.16 -10.61 16.46
CA LEU A 46 5.15 -9.75 15.85
C LEU A 46 3.94 -10.59 15.43
N SER A 47 2.90 -9.92 14.95
CA SER A 47 1.71 -10.54 14.35
C SER A 47 1.23 -9.71 13.16
N LEU A 48 0.18 -10.16 12.49
CA LEU A 48 -0.49 -9.37 11.45
C LEU A 48 -1.04 -8.05 11.99
N ASP A 49 -1.30 -7.91 13.30
CA ASP A 49 -1.68 -6.65 13.93
C ASP A 49 -0.62 -5.54 13.78
N ASN A 50 0.63 -5.92 13.57
CA ASN A 50 1.72 -4.99 13.33
C ASN A 50 1.81 -4.49 11.88
N THR A 51 0.96 -5.00 10.98
CA THR A 51 0.95 -4.58 9.57
C THR A 51 0.57 -3.11 9.44
N VAL A 52 1.39 -2.33 8.75
CA VAL A 52 1.13 -0.92 8.46
C VAL A 52 0.78 -0.69 7.00
N ARG A 53 1.26 -1.52 6.08
CA ARG A 53 0.94 -1.47 4.65
C ARG A 53 0.86 -2.86 4.06
N SER A 54 -0.08 -3.04 3.13
CA SER A 54 -0.14 -4.22 2.26
C SER A 54 -0.36 -3.81 0.80
N ARG A 55 0.36 -4.43 -0.13
CA ARG A 55 0.12 -4.35 -1.57
C ARG A 55 -0.28 -5.72 -2.07
N LEU A 56 -1.27 -5.75 -2.93
CA LEU A 56 -1.71 -6.96 -3.61
C LEU A 56 -1.49 -6.81 -5.11
N TRP A 57 -0.91 -7.81 -5.70
CA TRP A 57 -0.65 -7.93 -7.13
C TRP A 57 -1.47 -9.10 -7.66
N GLY A 58 -2.33 -8.84 -8.61
CA GLY A 58 -3.07 -9.87 -9.36
C GLY A 58 -2.46 -10.03 -10.75
N ARG A 59 -2.42 -11.24 -11.27
CA ARG A 59 -2.01 -11.50 -12.65
C ARG A 59 -3.02 -10.92 -13.64
N ASP A 60 -4.27 -10.95 -13.24
CA ASP A 60 -5.43 -10.40 -13.98
C ASP A 60 -6.45 -9.81 -13.00
N ARG A 61 -7.59 -9.34 -13.53
CA ARG A 61 -8.65 -8.74 -12.74
C ARG A 61 -9.26 -9.70 -11.74
N GLU A 62 -9.58 -10.92 -12.19
CA GLU A 62 -10.22 -11.92 -11.34
C GLU A 62 -9.31 -12.28 -10.15
N SER A 63 -8.04 -12.55 -10.42
CA SER A 63 -7.03 -12.86 -9.41
C SER A 63 -6.85 -11.71 -8.43
N ARG A 64 -6.80 -10.48 -8.93
CA ARG A 64 -6.74 -9.28 -8.09
C ARG A 64 -7.95 -9.16 -7.18
N ASP A 65 -9.17 -9.40 -7.70
CA ASP A 65 -10.42 -9.25 -6.94
C ASP A 65 -10.56 -10.34 -5.87
N GLN A 66 -10.30 -11.61 -6.22
CA GLN A 66 -10.29 -12.72 -5.28
C GLN A 66 -9.22 -12.54 -4.18
N GLY A 67 -8.01 -12.17 -4.57
CA GLY A 67 -6.93 -11.88 -3.62
C GLY A 67 -7.28 -10.73 -2.67
N SER A 68 -7.99 -9.70 -3.14
CA SER A 68 -8.43 -8.57 -2.32
C SER A 68 -9.46 -8.97 -1.26
N ILE A 69 -10.36 -9.89 -1.58
CA ILE A 69 -11.31 -10.47 -0.62
C ILE A 69 -10.55 -11.19 0.49
N GLU A 70 -9.62 -12.06 0.15
CA GLU A 70 -8.82 -12.81 1.14
C GLU A 70 -7.93 -11.89 1.98
N ARG A 71 -7.32 -10.86 1.37
CA ARG A 71 -6.59 -9.83 2.11
C ARG A 71 -7.48 -9.14 3.16
N SER A 72 -8.70 -8.79 2.79
CA SER A 72 -9.64 -8.13 3.70
C SER A 72 -10.03 -9.01 4.89
N LYS A 73 -10.10 -10.33 4.70
CA LYS A 73 -10.33 -11.30 5.78
C LYS A 73 -9.11 -11.40 6.70
N ALA A 74 -7.92 -11.59 6.12
CA ALA A 74 -6.68 -11.78 6.87
C ALA A 74 -6.26 -10.50 7.64
N LEU A 75 -6.45 -9.33 7.02
CA LEU A 75 -6.12 -8.03 7.61
C LEU A 75 -7.40 -7.31 8.09
N SER A 76 -8.14 -7.96 8.99
CA SER A 76 -9.34 -7.43 9.63
C SER A 76 -9.05 -6.97 11.06
N GLY A 77 -9.97 -6.22 11.68
CA GLY A 77 -9.85 -5.76 13.06
C GLY A 77 -8.54 -4.98 13.30
N LYS A 78 -7.75 -5.38 14.29
CA LYS A 78 -6.45 -4.75 14.64
C LYS A 78 -5.38 -4.93 13.55
N ALA A 79 -5.51 -5.96 12.71
CA ALA A 79 -4.59 -6.21 11.60
C ALA A 79 -4.84 -5.28 10.40
N ARG A 80 -5.94 -4.53 10.35
CA ARG A 80 -6.21 -3.58 9.25
C ARG A 80 -5.03 -2.64 9.03
N SER A 81 -4.73 -2.41 7.75
CA SER A 81 -3.56 -1.63 7.32
C SER A 81 -3.91 -0.74 6.13
N ALA A 82 -3.08 0.25 5.88
CA ALA A 82 -3.08 0.95 4.60
C ALA A 82 -2.86 -0.07 3.47
N SER A 83 -3.60 0.07 2.37
CA SER A 83 -3.59 -0.96 1.34
C SER A 83 -3.79 -0.41 -0.06
N SER A 84 -3.25 -1.16 -1.03
CA SER A 84 -3.35 -0.91 -2.46
C SER A 84 -3.46 -2.24 -3.20
N SER A 85 -3.98 -2.21 -4.43
CA SER A 85 -4.05 -3.44 -5.24
C SER A 85 -4.03 -3.16 -6.73
N PHE A 86 -3.27 -3.97 -7.45
CA PHE A 86 -2.89 -3.75 -8.83
C PHE A 86 -3.05 -5.00 -9.68
N ILE A 87 -3.20 -4.81 -10.97
CA ILE A 87 -3.05 -5.84 -12.00
C ILE A 87 -1.68 -5.61 -12.63
N CYS A 88 -0.80 -6.61 -12.57
CA CYS A 88 0.55 -6.51 -13.12
C CYS A 88 1.12 -7.91 -13.44
N PRO A 89 0.81 -8.49 -14.62
CA PRO A 89 1.27 -9.83 -14.99
C PRO A 89 2.78 -10.01 -14.93
N ILE A 90 3.54 -8.96 -15.28
CA ILE A 90 5.02 -9.01 -15.29
C ILE A 90 5.65 -8.94 -13.89
N HIS A 91 4.85 -8.78 -12.85
CA HIS A 91 5.34 -8.79 -11.46
C HIS A 91 5.75 -10.19 -10.97
N PHE A 92 5.28 -11.23 -11.65
CA PHE A 92 5.40 -12.62 -11.22
C PHE A 92 6.59 -13.33 -11.84
N ASP A 93 7.38 -14.00 -11.00
CA ASP A 93 8.47 -14.90 -11.40
C ASP A 93 7.97 -16.35 -11.61
N SER A 94 6.74 -16.69 -11.19
CA SER A 94 6.10 -18.01 -11.29
C SER A 94 4.73 -17.93 -11.96
N ASP A 95 4.02 -19.07 -12.06
CA ASP A 95 2.65 -19.15 -12.57
C ASP A 95 1.58 -18.76 -11.53
N ALA A 96 1.96 -18.21 -10.39
CA ALA A 96 1.03 -17.74 -9.36
C ALA A 96 0.05 -16.71 -9.90
N HIS A 97 -1.18 -16.72 -9.40
CA HIS A 97 -2.21 -15.76 -9.76
C HIS A 97 -2.18 -14.50 -8.90
N VAL A 98 -1.67 -14.61 -7.68
CA VAL A 98 -1.61 -13.52 -6.72
C VAL A 98 -0.25 -13.45 -6.03
N ALA A 99 0.22 -12.22 -5.79
CA ALA A 99 1.36 -11.93 -4.94
C ALA A 99 1.00 -10.84 -3.91
N LEU A 100 1.70 -10.84 -2.78
CA LEU A 100 1.47 -9.89 -1.70
C LEU A 100 2.79 -9.35 -1.18
N ASP A 101 2.80 -8.03 -0.95
CA ASP A 101 3.81 -7.36 -0.14
C ASP A 101 3.17 -6.90 1.16
N LEU A 102 3.88 -7.08 2.26
CA LEU A 102 3.44 -6.67 3.58
C LEU A 102 4.58 -5.94 4.29
N LEU A 103 4.27 -4.79 4.86
CA LEU A 103 5.16 -4.04 5.74
C LEU A 103 4.59 -4.06 7.14
N ALA A 104 5.28 -4.71 8.06
CA ALA A 104 4.98 -4.69 9.48
C ALA A 104 5.96 -3.79 10.22
N MET A 105 5.51 -3.15 11.31
CA MET A 105 6.31 -2.26 12.13
C MET A 105 6.30 -2.71 13.59
N ARG A 106 7.48 -2.81 14.19
CA ARG A 106 7.65 -2.90 15.63
C ARG A 106 7.69 -1.48 16.17
N PRO A 107 6.70 -1.04 16.97
CA PRO A 107 6.74 0.29 17.55
C PRO A 107 7.91 0.44 18.52
N ALA A 108 8.42 1.65 18.68
CA ALA A 108 9.45 1.93 19.66
C ALA A 108 8.87 1.92 21.09
N ARG A 109 7.60 2.33 21.25
CA ARG A 109 6.88 2.31 22.52
C ARG A 109 6.02 1.06 22.63
N ALA A 110 6.15 0.34 23.74
CA ALA A 110 5.42 -0.90 24.00
C ALA A 110 3.89 -0.69 24.12
N ASP A 111 3.44 0.51 24.52
CA ASP A 111 2.04 0.89 24.66
C ASP A 111 1.43 1.52 23.39
N ALA A 112 2.21 1.66 22.33
CA ALA A 112 1.74 2.27 21.09
C ALA A 112 0.56 1.49 20.50
N GLN A 113 -0.51 2.20 20.22
CA GLN A 113 -1.70 1.66 19.55
C GLN A 113 -1.81 2.21 18.15
N LYS A 114 -2.32 1.38 17.26
CA LYS A 114 -2.60 1.75 15.86
C LYS A 114 -3.93 2.48 15.80
N PHE A 115 -3.92 3.74 15.37
CA PHE A 115 -5.12 4.50 15.05
C PHE A 115 -5.47 4.31 13.57
N LEU A 116 -6.73 3.96 13.29
CA LEU A 116 -7.23 3.73 11.93
C LEU A 116 -8.26 4.82 11.57
N LYS A 117 -8.04 5.54 10.50
CA LYS A 117 -9.00 6.52 9.97
C LYS A 117 -9.70 5.95 8.74
N GLU A 118 -11.00 5.88 8.81
CA GLU A 118 -11.86 5.46 7.70
C GLU A 118 -12.23 6.62 6.80
N TYR A 119 -12.69 6.32 5.60
CA TYR A 119 -13.48 7.25 4.79
C TYR A 119 -14.90 7.37 5.36
N GLU A 120 -15.63 8.41 4.97
CA GLU A 120 -17.02 8.61 5.31
C GLU A 120 -17.84 8.78 4.01
N PRO A 121 -18.71 7.81 3.69
CA PRO A 121 -18.95 6.53 4.37
C PRO A 121 -17.73 5.58 4.29
N PRO A 122 -17.62 4.60 5.21
CA PRO A 122 -16.51 3.64 5.19
C PRO A 122 -16.45 2.83 3.89
N ILE A 123 -15.25 2.71 3.34
CA ILE A 123 -14.95 1.89 2.17
C ILE A 123 -13.68 1.05 2.43
N VAL A 124 -13.37 0.14 1.53
CA VAL A 124 -12.06 -0.51 1.47
C VAL A 124 -11.30 0.12 0.32
N PRO A 125 -10.10 0.65 0.59
CA PRO A 125 -9.25 0.64 1.78
C PRO A 125 -9.62 1.70 2.84
N LEU A 126 -9.04 1.63 4.04
CA LEU A 126 -9.06 2.74 4.99
C LEU A 126 -8.33 3.96 4.42
N ARG A 127 -8.63 5.16 4.94
CA ARG A 127 -8.02 6.41 4.46
C ARG A 127 -6.54 6.51 4.81
N TYR A 128 -6.22 6.34 6.11
CA TYR A 128 -4.84 6.26 6.62
C TYR A 128 -4.82 5.57 7.99
N LEU A 129 -3.62 5.22 8.43
CA LEU A 129 -3.36 4.86 9.81
C LEU A 129 -2.24 5.71 10.41
N VAL A 130 -2.26 5.85 11.73
CA VAL A 130 -1.14 6.39 12.52
C VAL A 130 -0.71 5.32 13.51
N TYR A 131 0.57 4.97 13.51
CA TYR A 131 1.13 4.01 14.44
C TYR A 131 2.50 4.50 14.93
N ASP A 132 2.60 4.79 16.23
CA ASP A 132 3.81 5.29 16.89
C ASP A 132 4.49 6.44 16.09
N SER A 133 3.74 7.50 15.82
CA SER A 133 4.13 8.69 15.03
C SER A 133 4.45 8.46 13.54
N VAL A 134 4.21 7.27 13.01
CA VAL A 134 4.28 7.00 11.57
C VAL A 134 2.87 7.05 10.98
N VAL A 135 2.69 7.88 9.97
CA VAL A 135 1.46 8.03 9.19
C VAL A 135 1.61 7.23 7.89
N VAL A 136 0.65 6.35 7.60
CA VAL A 136 0.65 5.56 6.36
C VAL A 136 -0.70 5.72 5.68
N LEU A 137 -0.72 6.36 4.53
CA LEU A 137 -1.92 6.50 3.71
C LEU A 137 -2.11 5.26 2.84
N SER A 138 -3.34 4.80 2.68
CA SER A 138 -3.68 3.87 1.60
C SER A 138 -3.48 4.52 0.24
N GLY A 139 -3.45 3.71 -0.81
CA GLY A 139 -3.37 4.23 -2.16
C GLY A 139 -4.53 5.17 -2.48
N VAL A 140 -4.21 6.38 -2.91
CA VAL A 140 -5.20 7.40 -3.32
C VAL A 140 -5.26 7.44 -4.83
N THR A 141 -6.45 7.37 -5.38
CA THR A 141 -6.70 7.27 -6.80
C THR A 141 -7.98 8.02 -7.20
N ALA A 142 -8.13 8.32 -8.48
CA ALA A 142 -9.33 8.91 -9.07
C ALA A 142 -9.66 8.24 -10.41
N VAL A 143 -10.90 8.39 -10.87
CA VAL A 143 -11.34 8.00 -12.21
C VAL A 143 -11.74 9.29 -12.92
N LEU A 144 -10.81 9.83 -13.71
CA LEU A 144 -10.96 11.05 -14.50
C LEU A 144 -10.26 10.86 -15.85
N PRO A 145 -10.61 11.61 -16.89
CA PRO A 145 -10.17 11.34 -18.27
C PRO A 145 -8.65 11.36 -18.47
N THR A 146 -7.94 12.26 -17.80
CA THR A 146 -6.50 12.47 -18.00
C THR A 146 -5.69 12.27 -16.72
N LEU A 147 -4.39 12.00 -16.88
CA LEU A 147 -3.46 11.94 -15.75
C LEU A 147 -3.40 13.27 -14.99
N GLU A 148 -3.46 14.40 -15.71
CA GLU A 148 -3.48 15.73 -15.11
C GLU A 148 -4.71 15.93 -14.22
N ASP A 149 -5.91 15.59 -14.69
CA ASP A 149 -7.14 15.67 -13.91
C ASP A 149 -7.09 14.76 -12.69
N GLN A 150 -6.57 13.54 -12.84
CA GLN A 150 -6.42 12.61 -11.72
C GLN A 150 -5.44 13.15 -10.68
N MET A 151 -4.30 13.68 -11.09
CA MET A 151 -3.32 14.29 -10.19
C MET A 151 -3.89 15.51 -9.47
N ALA A 152 -4.61 16.39 -10.18
CA ALA A 152 -5.28 17.57 -9.61
C ALA A 152 -6.35 17.20 -8.56
N ASN A 153 -6.97 16.02 -8.68
CA ASN A 153 -7.92 15.50 -7.70
C ASN A 153 -7.22 14.78 -6.53
N ILE A 154 -6.20 13.96 -6.81
CA ILE A 154 -5.54 13.08 -5.82
C ILE A 154 -4.68 13.88 -4.85
N LEU A 155 -3.85 14.83 -5.32
CA LEU A 155 -2.87 15.51 -4.47
C LEU A 155 -3.51 16.35 -3.35
N PRO A 156 -4.60 17.12 -3.56
CA PRO A 156 -5.30 17.80 -2.47
C PRO A 156 -5.92 16.84 -1.45
N ARG A 157 -6.37 15.64 -1.88
CA ARG A 157 -6.92 14.62 -0.97
C ARG A 157 -5.84 13.99 -0.10
N ILE A 158 -4.63 13.80 -0.65
CA ILE A 158 -3.47 13.36 0.12
C ILE A 158 -3.09 14.43 1.13
N GLU A 159 -2.98 15.69 0.71
CA GLU A 159 -2.67 16.82 1.60
C GLU A 159 -3.69 16.93 2.74
N GLY A 160 -4.98 16.85 2.43
CA GLY A 160 -6.04 16.84 3.44
C GLY A 160 -5.94 15.64 4.40
N SER A 161 -5.48 14.48 3.93
CA SER A 161 -5.28 13.30 4.78
C SER A 161 -4.05 13.42 5.67
N LEU A 162 -2.96 13.98 5.15
CA LEU A 162 -1.76 14.30 5.92
C LEU A 162 -2.08 15.30 7.03
N LYS A 163 -2.77 16.38 6.70
CA LYS A 163 -3.19 17.42 7.66
C LYS A 163 -4.10 16.86 8.77
N ASP A 164 -5.08 16.05 8.39
CA ASP A 164 -5.98 15.36 9.33
C ASP A 164 -5.22 14.42 10.29
N ALA A 165 -4.14 13.81 9.81
CA ALA A 165 -3.24 12.96 10.60
C ALA A 165 -2.20 13.74 11.43
N GLY A 166 -2.23 15.07 11.45
CA GLY A 166 -1.23 15.93 12.12
C GLY A 166 0.12 16.01 11.40
N SER A 167 0.13 15.79 10.08
CA SER A 167 1.33 15.76 9.24
C SER A 167 1.23 16.75 8.07
N SER A 168 2.18 16.69 7.15
CA SER A 168 2.22 17.52 5.93
C SER A 168 3.11 16.87 4.86
N TRP A 169 3.17 17.48 3.67
CA TRP A 169 4.10 17.05 2.62
C TRP A 169 5.58 17.20 3.04
N GLU A 170 5.92 18.20 3.85
CA GLU A 170 7.27 18.42 4.37
C GLU A 170 7.71 17.32 5.34
N ARG A 171 6.76 16.63 5.94
CA ARG A 171 6.98 15.48 6.81
C ARG A 171 6.84 14.15 6.09
N ALA A 172 6.51 14.16 4.80
CA ALA A 172 6.48 12.95 3.99
C ALA A 172 7.91 12.42 3.81
N VAL A 173 8.10 11.14 4.17
CA VAL A 173 9.40 10.47 4.09
C VAL A 173 9.49 9.52 2.91
N LYS A 174 8.31 9.14 2.37
CA LYS A 174 8.23 8.26 1.20
C LYS A 174 6.94 8.52 0.43
N ALA A 175 7.07 8.57 -0.89
CA ALA A 175 5.94 8.50 -1.83
C ALA A 175 6.19 7.37 -2.86
N SER A 176 5.15 6.58 -3.15
CA SER A 176 5.21 5.55 -4.18
C SER A 176 4.14 5.83 -5.22
N PHE A 177 4.56 5.88 -6.46
CA PHE A 177 3.73 6.15 -7.62
C PHE A 177 3.55 4.87 -8.43
N LEU A 178 2.33 4.40 -8.50
CA LEU A 178 1.97 3.23 -9.26
C LEU A 178 1.18 3.73 -10.47
N LEU A 179 1.88 3.86 -11.59
CA LEU A 179 1.44 4.54 -12.81
C LEU A 179 0.96 3.51 -13.83
N HIS A 180 -0.19 3.75 -14.44
CA HIS A 180 -0.64 2.91 -15.55
C HIS A 180 0.37 2.93 -16.69
N ARG A 181 0.65 1.78 -17.28
CA ARG A 181 1.70 1.60 -18.30
C ARG A 181 1.51 2.46 -19.55
N SER A 182 0.31 2.96 -19.80
CA SER A 182 0.04 3.91 -20.90
C SER A 182 0.59 5.32 -20.63
N GLN A 183 1.05 5.61 -19.42
CA GLN A 183 1.51 6.93 -18.99
C GLN A 183 3.04 6.95 -18.83
N LYS A 184 3.63 8.15 -18.80
CA LYS A 184 5.08 8.37 -18.69
C LYS A 184 5.44 8.96 -17.33
N PHE A 185 6.54 8.51 -16.74
CA PHE A 185 7.03 9.04 -15.46
C PHE A 185 7.45 10.51 -15.56
N GLU A 186 7.99 10.94 -16.68
CA GLU A 186 8.37 12.35 -16.89
C GLU A 186 7.15 13.29 -16.78
N THR A 187 6.01 12.88 -17.34
CA THR A 187 4.75 13.64 -17.23
C THR A 187 4.26 13.66 -15.78
N LEU A 188 4.31 12.51 -15.10
CA LEU A 188 3.95 12.40 -13.69
C LEU A 188 4.81 13.34 -12.81
N ASP A 189 6.13 13.34 -12.99
CA ASP A 189 7.06 14.17 -12.22
C ASP A 189 6.78 15.66 -12.41
N GLN A 190 6.52 16.10 -13.65
CA GLN A 190 6.16 17.49 -13.94
C GLN A 190 4.86 17.90 -13.22
N LEU A 191 3.83 17.05 -13.28
CA LEU A 191 2.55 17.29 -12.61
C LEU A 191 2.69 17.31 -11.09
N PHE A 192 3.47 16.39 -10.54
CA PHE A 192 3.73 16.29 -9.11
C PHE A 192 4.48 17.52 -8.59
N GLN A 193 5.60 17.90 -9.22
CA GLN A 193 6.43 19.04 -8.83
C GLN A 193 5.73 20.39 -8.99
N LYS A 194 4.74 20.50 -9.89
CA LYS A 194 3.91 21.69 -10.05
C LYS A 194 3.10 21.99 -8.78
N GLN A 195 2.64 20.95 -8.07
CA GLN A 195 1.74 21.08 -6.92
C GLN A 195 2.46 20.85 -5.58
N VAL A 196 3.40 19.87 -5.51
CA VAL A 196 4.11 19.50 -4.28
C VAL A 196 5.53 20.07 -4.34
N LYS A 197 5.84 21.02 -3.47
CA LYS A 197 7.18 21.66 -3.40
C LYS A 197 8.09 21.00 -2.37
N ALA A 198 7.54 20.16 -1.50
CA ALA A 198 8.31 19.44 -0.50
C ALA A 198 9.28 18.46 -1.14
N LYS A 199 10.49 18.36 -0.59
CA LYS A 199 11.49 17.36 -0.99
C LYS A 199 11.22 16.06 -0.22
N ILE A 200 10.70 15.05 -0.91
CA ILE A 200 10.45 13.73 -0.33
C ILE A 200 11.73 12.89 -0.44
N PRO A 201 12.28 12.38 0.67
CA PRO A 201 13.56 11.66 0.67
C PRO A 201 13.54 10.38 -0.17
N GLN A 202 12.41 9.70 -0.24
CA GLN A 202 12.26 8.42 -0.92
C GLN A 202 11.08 8.46 -1.89
N MET A 203 11.35 8.34 -3.19
CA MET A 203 10.34 8.25 -4.24
C MET A 203 10.50 6.93 -4.96
N GLU A 204 9.40 6.20 -5.16
CA GLU A 204 9.37 4.92 -5.88
C GLU A 204 8.38 5.00 -7.04
N TYR A 205 8.75 4.41 -8.16
CA TYR A 205 7.99 4.43 -9.40
C TYR A 205 7.79 3.01 -9.92
N TYR A 206 6.56 2.64 -10.16
CA TYR A 206 6.17 1.34 -10.70
C TYR A 206 5.19 1.53 -11.85
N HIS A 207 5.34 0.76 -12.91
CA HIS A 207 4.28 0.60 -13.89
C HIS A 207 3.36 -0.55 -13.51
N VAL A 208 2.05 -0.33 -13.66
CA VAL A 208 1.00 -1.35 -13.50
C VAL A 208 0.10 -1.39 -14.73
N ASP A 209 -0.59 -2.50 -14.92
CA ASP A 209 -1.47 -2.72 -16.08
C ASP A 209 -2.95 -2.49 -15.72
N GLY A 210 -3.25 -2.29 -14.42
CA GLY A 210 -4.60 -1.97 -13.97
C GLY A 210 -4.73 -1.87 -12.45
N TYR A 211 -5.94 -1.50 -12.03
CA TYR A 211 -6.32 -1.21 -10.65
C TYR A 211 -7.65 -1.88 -10.28
N SER A 212 -8.21 -1.52 -9.13
CA SER A 212 -9.52 -2.00 -8.67
C SER A 212 -10.69 -1.62 -9.59
N SER A 213 -10.57 -0.56 -10.37
CA SER A 213 -11.54 -0.16 -11.39
C SER A 213 -10.83 0.39 -12.62
N GLU A 214 -11.52 0.35 -13.74
CA GLU A 214 -11.02 0.92 -15.00
C GLU A 214 -11.00 2.45 -14.95
N GLY A 215 -10.25 3.05 -15.87
CA GLY A 215 -10.12 4.50 -15.98
C GLY A 215 -9.16 5.15 -14.98
N LYS A 216 -8.58 4.39 -14.05
CA LYS A 216 -7.51 4.87 -13.19
C LYS A 216 -6.19 4.87 -13.95
N LEU A 217 -5.45 5.96 -13.86
CA LEU A 217 -4.14 6.12 -14.52
C LEU A 217 -2.99 6.17 -13.51
N ILE A 218 -3.30 6.41 -12.24
CA ILE A 218 -2.32 6.47 -11.15
C ILE A 218 -2.95 6.11 -9.80
N GLU A 219 -2.13 5.54 -8.93
CA GLU A 219 -2.38 5.41 -7.49
C GLU A 219 -1.13 5.90 -6.74
N ILE A 220 -1.32 6.74 -5.73
CA ILE A 220 -0.24 7.32 -4.94
C ILE A 220 -0.36 6.87 -3.50
N GLU A 221 0.71 6.30 -2.97
CA GLU A 221 0.85 5.95 -1.56
C GLU A 221 1.86 6.89 -0.89
N VAL A 222 1.55 7.33 0.33
CA VAL A 222 2.45 8.21 1.10
C VAL A 222 2.70 7.62 2.49
N THR A 223 3.92 7.75 2.96
CA THR A 223 4.30 7.53 4.35
C THR A 223 4.93 8.83 4.88
N ALA A 224 4.49 9.27 6.05
CA ALA A 224 4.94 10.50 6.69
C ALA A 224 5.16 10.29 8.19
N THR A 225 5.63 11.30 8.88
CA THR A 225 5.69 11.35 10.35
C THR A 225 4.73 12.41 10.90
N VAL A 226 4.25 12.21 12.12
CA VAL A 226 3.52 13.24 12.87
C VAL A 226 4.47 14.28 13.40
#